data_c3537b5ba42682e81a110048e2275891
#
_entry.id   c3537b5ba42682e81a110048e2275891
#
_cell.length_a   1.000
_cell.length_b   1.000
_cell.length_c   1.000
_cell.angle_alpha   90.00
_cell.angle_beta   90.00
_cell.angle_gamma   90.00
#
_symmetry.space_group_name_H-M   'P 1'
#
loop_
_entity.id
_entity.type
_entity.pdbx_description
1 polymer ?
#
loop_
_entity_poly.entity_id
_entity_poly.type
_entity_poly.pdbx_seq_one_letter_code
_entity_poly.pdbx_strand_id
1 'polypeptide(L)'
;INLVCLLACAENMPSGGATRPGDIVTTMSGQTVEILNTDAEGRLVLCDALTYAERFEPRAVIDVATLTGACIVALGSNTSGLLGNNDALVQQLLQAGENAADRAWQLPLFDEYQEQLDSPFADIANIGGPKAGTITAACFLSRFTKKFAWAHLDIAGTAWTSGGKEKGATGRPVPLLTQYLLDRVN
;
A
#
# COMPACT_ATOMS: atom_id res chain seq x y z
N ILE A 1 7.19 -23.10 3.59
CA ILE A 1 6.29 -21.94 3.41
C ILE A 1 5.68 -21.99 2.02
N ASN A 2 4.36 -21.80 1.90
CA ASN A 2 3.71 -21.54 0.62
C ASN A 2 3.67 -20.04 0.39
N LEU A 3 4.26 -19.58 -0.70
CA LEU A 3 4.33 -18.16 -1.07
C LEU A 3 3.66 -17.96 -2.43
N VAL A 4 2.75 -16.99 -2.49
CA VAL A 4 2.16 -16.51 -3.73
C VAL A 4 2.60 -15.06 -3.93
N CYS A 5 3.13 -14.75 -5.10
CA CYS A 5 3.50 -13.39 -5.49
C CYS A 5 2.52 -12.89 -6.55
N LEU A 6 1.88 -11.76 -6.30
CA LEU A 6 0.98 -11.07 -7.22
C LEU A 6 1.65 -9.80 -7.73
N LEU A 7 1.70 -9.62 -9.04
CA LEU A 7 2.16 -8.39 -9.69
C LEU A 7 0.94 -7.62 -10.20
N ALA A 8 0.62 -6.52 -9.54
CA ALA A 8 -0.50 -5.65 -9.90
C ALA A 8 -0.08 -4.71 -11.03
N CYS A 9 -0.22 -5.16 -12.28
CA CYS A 9 0.20 -4.43 -13.47
C CYS A 9 -1.02 -3.90 -14.24
N ALA A 10 -1.00 -2.62 -14.58
CA ALA A 10 -2.00 -1.97 -15.41
C ALA A 10 -1.35 -0.91 -16.30
N GLU A 11 -1.90 -0.70 -17.50
CA GLU A 11 -1.51 0.45 -18.32
C GLU A 11 -2.01 1.74 -17.68
N ASN A 12 -1.19 2.78 -17.74
CA ASN A 12 -1.53 4.12 -17.26
C ASN A 12 -1.09 5.16 -18.30
N MET A 13 -1.88 5.27 -19.37
CA MET A 13 -1.58 6.11 -20.53
C MET A 13 -2.65 7.18 -20.73
N PRO A 14 -2.27 8.42 -21.06
CA PRO A 14 -3.23 9.45 -21.45
C PRO A 14 -3.99 9.03 -22.71
N SER A 15 -5.32 9.11 -22.66
CA SER A 15 -6.16 8.83 -23.82
C SER A 15 -7.53 9.49 -23.68
N GLY A 16 -8.30 9.52 -24.77
CA GLY A 16 -9.68 10.00 -24.73
C GLY A 16 -10.63 9.13 -23.86
N GLY A 17 -10.26 7.86 -23.62
CA GLY A 17 -10.99 6.93 -22.76
C GLY A 17 -10.40 6.75 -21.36
N ALA A 18 -9.36 7.53 -21.01
CA ALA A 18 -8.75 7.45 -19.66
C ALA A 18 -9.72 7.94 -18.59
N THR A 19 -9.55 7.40 -17.38
CA THR A 19 -10.29 7.81 -16.17
C THR A 19 -10.14 9.31 -15.91
N ARG A 20 -11.21 9.95 -15.48
CA ARG A 20 -11.28 11.40 -15.20
C ARG A 20 -11.71 11.65 -13.77
N PRO A 21 -11.33 12.79 -13.17
CA PRO A 21 -11.92 13.23 -11.91
C PRO A 21 -13.45 13.31 -12.02
N GLY A 22 -14.15 12.72 -11.05
CA GLY A 22 -15.61 12.60 -11.01
C GLY A 22 -16.14 11.28 -11.60
N ASP A 23 -15.30 10.45 -12.22
CA ASP A 23 -15.70 9.11 -12.64
C ASP A 23 -15.94 8.22 -11.40
N ILE A 24 -16.89 7.30 -11.51
CA ILE A 24 -17.13 6.27 -10.49
C ILE A 24 -16.84 4.91 -11.12
N VAL A 25 -15.98 4.14 -10.48
CA VAL A 25 -15.60 2.81 -10.91
C VAL A 25 -16.06 1.76 -9.90
N THR A 26 -16.37 0.56 -10.37
CA THR A 26 -16.68 -0.58 -9.50
C THR A 26 -15.47 -1.48 -9.42
N THR A 27 -14.99 -1.73 -8.21
CA THR A 27 -13.85 -2.60 -7.94
C THR A 27 -14.24 -4.08 -8.04
N MET A 28 -13.24 -4.98 -8.06
CA MET A 28 -13.46 -6.43 -8.02
C MET A 28 -14.26 -6.88 -6.78
N SER A 29 -14.18 -6.17 -5.67
CA SER A 29 -14.97 -6.46 -4.45
C SER A 29 -16.44 -6.06 -4.56
N GLY A 30 -16.82 -5.32 -5.60
CA GLY A 30 -18.14 -4.73 -5.78
C GLY A 30 -18.32 -3.34 -5.15
N GLN A 31 -17.34 -2.86 -4.37
CA GLN A 31 -17.37 -1.49 -3.84
C GLN A 31 -17.17 -0.48 -4.97
N THR A 32 -17.93 0.61 -4.93
CA THR A 32 -17.79 1.74 -5.85
C THR A 32 -16.80 2.76 -5.32
N VAL A 33 -15.99 3.34 -6.22
CA VAL A 33 -14.97 4.34 -5.88
C VAL A 33 -15.16 5.57 -6.73
N GLU A 34 -15.31 6.73 -6.10
CA GLU A 34 -15.26 8.03 -6.76
C GLU A 34 -13.80 8.45 -6.99
N ILE A 35 -13.45 8.76 -8.23
CA ILE A 35 -12.11 9.20 -8.61
C ILE A 35 -12.05 10.71 -8.46
N LEU A 36 -11.43 11.19 -7.39
CA LEU A 36 -11.21 12.64 -7.17
C LEU A 36 -9.85 13.10 -7.71
N ASN A 37 -8.88 12.19 -7.76
CA ASN A 37 -7.54 12.46 -8.31
C ASN A 37 -7.04 11.24 -9.10
N THR A 38 -6.77 11.43 -10.36
CA THR A 38 -6.31 10.38 -11.26
C THR A 38 -4.84 9.97 -11.03
N ASP A 39 -4.04 10.78 -10.34
CA ASP A 39 -2.67 10.44 -9.89
C ASP A 39 -2.65 9.49 -8.68
N ALA A 40 -3.81 9.14 -8.13
CA ALA A 40 -3.99 8.13 -7.09
C ALA A 40 -4.52 6.81 -7.68
N GLU A 41 -4.01 6.39 -8.82
CA GLU A 41 -4.42 5.19 -9.57
C GLU A 41 -3.83 3.91 -8.98
N GLY A 42 -2.62 3.97 -8.40
CA GLY A 42 -1.92 2.80 -7.87
C GLY A 42 -2.73 2.05 -6.83
N ARG A 43 -3.43 2.75 -5.93
CA ARG A 43 -4.30 2.12 -4.94
C ARG A 43 -5.54 1.46 -5.55
N LEU A 44 -6.01 1.92 -6.72
CA LEU A 44 -7.12 1.30 -7.45
C LEU A 44 -6.69 -0.04 -8.04
N VAL A 45 -5.47 -0.13 -8.58
CA VAL A 45 -4.90 -1.39 -9.06
C VAL A 45 -4.65 -2.36 -7.90
N LEU A 46 -4.12 -1.84 -6.77
CA LEU A 46 -3.85 -2.64 -5.57
C LEU A 46 -5.13 -3.20 -4.93
N CYS A 47 -6.22 -2.44 -4.87
CA CYS A 47 -7.44 -2.91 -4.22
C CYS A 47 -8.03 -4.15 -4.91
N ASP A 48 -7.93 -4.24 -6.22
CA ASP A 48 -8.35 -5.41 -6.98
C ASP A 48 -7.39 -6.60 -6.80
N ALA A 49 -6.08 -6.33 -6.74
CA ALA A 49 -5.09 -7.36 -6.43
C ALA A 49 -5.27 -7.93 -5.01
N LEU A 50 -5.57 -7.07 -4.02
CA LEU A 50 -5.88 -7.49 -2.64
C LEU A 50 -7.16 -8.32 -2.57
N THR A 51 -8.20 -7.92 -3.28
CA THR A 51 -9.44 -8.70 -3.41
C THR A 51 -9.17 -10.05 -4.10
N TYR A 52 -8.36 -10.06 -5.14
CA TYR A 52 -7.96 -11.29 -5.82
C TYR A 52 -7.19 -12.25 -4.92
N ALA A 53 -6.36 -11.71 -4.01
CA ALA A 53 -5.56 -12.48 -3.07
C ALA A 53 -6.41 -13.39 -2.14
N GLU A 54 -7.68 -13.02 -1.88
CA GLU A 54 -8.60 -13.82 -1.06
C GLU A 54 -8.76 -15.26 -1.57
N ARG A 55 -8.59 -15.51 -2.87
CA ARG A 55 -8.71 -16.84 -3.49
C ARG A 55 -7.70 -17.86 -2.98
N PHE A 56 -6.60 -17.39 -2.43
CA PHE A 56 -5.53 -18.23 -1.90
C PHE A 56 -5.67 -18.50 -0.41
N GLU A 57 -6.71 -17.98 0.25
CA GLU A 57 -6.93 -18.10 1.70
C GLU A 57 -5.67 -17.80 2.51
N PRO A 58 -5.03 -16.64 2.28
CA PRO A 58 -3.71 -16.35 2.83
C PRO A 58 -3.78 -16.14 4.35
N ARG A 59 -2.75 -16.63 5.06
CA ARG A 59 -2.56 -16.31 6.49
C ARG A 59 -2.18 -14.84 6.69
N ALA A 60 -1.43 -14.29 5.76
CA ALA A 60 -1.02 -12.90 5.74
C ALA A 60 -0.81 -12.43 4.31
N VAL A 61 -1.13 -11.17 4.05
CA VAL A 61 -0.83 -10.48 2.80
C VAL A 61 0.02 -9.26 3.13
N ILE A 62 1.10 -9.08 2.39
CA ILE A 62 1.94 -7.89 2.48
C ILE A 62 1.97 -7.29 1.08
N ASP A 63 1.43 -6.09 0.95
CA ASP A 63 1.58 -5.34 -0.29
C ASP A 63 2.67 -4.28 -0.18
N VAL A 64 3.29 -3.98 -1.30
CA VAL A 64 4.42 -3.07 -1.41
C VAL A 64 4.21 -2.15 -2.58
N ALA A 65 4.25 -0.85 -2.34
CA ALA A 65 4.15 0.13 -3.40
C ALA A 65 4.88 1.44 -3.07
N THR A 66 5.32 2.14 -4.10
CA THR A 66 5.73 3.55 -4.02
C THR A 66 4.46 4.42 -4.05
N LEU A 67 3.65 4.31 -2.97
CA LEU A 67 2.26 4.72 -3.05
C LEU A 67 2.05 6.21 -2.86
N THR A 68 2.79 6.84 -1.91
CA THR A 68 2.48 8.23 -1.57
C THR A 68 3.71 9.12 -1.43
N GLY A 69 3.63 10.31 -2.03
CA GLY A 69 4.58 11.38 -1.74
C GLY A 69 4.54 11.83 -0.27
N ALA A 70 3.40 11.69 0.40
CA ALA A 70 3.24 12.00 1.81
C ALA A 70 4.16 11.14 2.70
N CYS A 71 4.42 9.89 2.33
CA CYS A 71 5.37 9.03 3.03
C CYS A 71 6.79 9.59 2.98
N ILE A 72 7.21 10.10 1.81
CA ILE A 72 8.52 10.76 1.64
C ILE A 72 8.63 11.99 2.55
N VAL A 73 7.58 12.80 2.62
CA VAL A 73 7.55 14.01 3.46
C VAL A 73 7.64 13.66 4.95
N ALA A 74 6.97 12.57 5.37
CA ALA A 74 6.92 12.17 6.77
C ALA A 74 8.19 11.44 7.24
N LEU A 75 8.72 10.52 6.43
CA LEU A 75 9.77 9.57 6.84
C LEU A 75 11.09 9.73 6.07
N GLY A 76 11.12 10.58 5.06
CA GLY A 76 12.31 10.77 4.21
C GLY A 76 12.64 9.55 3.37
N SER A 77 13.94 9.30 3.17
CA SER A 77 14.45 8.26 2.27
C SER A 77 15.12 7.07 2.98
N ASN A 78 15.07 7.04 4.32
CA ASN A 78 15.78 6.00 5.10
C ASN A 78 14.85 4.93 5.67
N THR A 79 13.55 5.21 5.74
CA THR A 79 12.58 4.37 6.43
C THR A 79 11.32 4.24 5.60
N SER A 80 10.84 3.03 5.38
CA SER A 80 9.57 2.75 4.71
C SER A 80 8.39 2.97 5.65
N GLY A 81 7.25 3.41 5.13
CA GLY A 81 6.01 3.47 5.91
C GLY A 81 5.41 2.07 6.05
N LEU A 82 4.95 1.71 7.25
CA LEU A 82 4.29 0.44 7.53
C LEU A 82 2.94 0.69 8.18
N LEU A 83 1.87 0.15 7.60
CA LEU A 83 0.53 0.18 8.15
C LEU A 83 -0.07 -1.22 8.05
N GLY A 84 -1.03 -1.56 8.90
CA GLY A 84 -1.63 -2.89 8.85
C GLY A 84 -2.82 -3.03 9.78
N ASN A 85 -3.62 -4.06 9.54
CA ASN A 85 -4.81 -4.41 10.32
C ASN A 85 -4.55 -5.49 11.40
N ASN A 86 -3.29 -5.91 11.57
CA ASN A 86 -2.91 -6.96 12.52
C ASN A 86 -1.58 -6.61 13.20
N ASP A 87 -1.64 -6.33 14.50
CA ASP A 87 -0.48 -5.88 15.27
C ASP A 87 0.66 -6.91 15.29
N ALA A 88 0.34 -8.21 15.38
CA ALA A 88 1.35 -9.25 15.39
C ALA A 88 2.14 -9.28 14.07
N LEU A 89 1.45 -9.15 12.93
CA LEU A 89 2.09 -9.05 11.61
C LEU A 89 2.98 -7.81 11.51
N VAL A 90 2.46 -6.66 11.95
CA VAL A 90 3.19 -5.39 11.93
C VAL A 90 4.47 -5.49 12.77
N GLN A 91 4.40 -6.02 14.00
CA GLN A 91 5.57 -6.19 14.87
C GLN A 91 6.60 -7.16 14.27
N GLN A 92 6.18 -8.24 13.65
CA GLN A 92 7.07 -9.16 12.95
C GLN A 92 7.82 -8.49 11.79
N LEU A 93 7.14 -7.64 11.01
CA LEU A 93 7.76 -6.90 9.91
C LEU A 93 8.73 -5.82 10.41
N LEU A 94 8.38 -5.11 11.49
CA LEU A 94 9.29 -4.15 12.11
C LEU A 94 10.58 -4.84 12.59
N GLN A 95 10.45 -5.96 13.30
CA GLN A 95 11.61 -6.72 13.79
C GLN A 95 12.45 -7.26 12.64
N ALA A 96 11.83 -7.79 11.58
CA ALA A 96 12.54 -8.27 10.40
C ALA A 96 13.30 -7.12 9.71
N GLY A 97 12.70 -5.94 9.62
CA GLY A 97 13.34 -4.74 9.07
C GLY A 97 14.54 -4.27 9.88
N GLU A 98 14.49 -4.32 11.21
CA GLU A 98 15.64 -4.02 12.08
C GLU A 98 16.76 -5.06 11.88
N ASN A 99 16.42 -6.35 11.88
CA ASN A 99 17.38 -7.43 11.70
C ASN A 99 18.09 -7.39 10.34
N ALA A 100 17.36 -6.97 9.29
CA ALA A 100 17.87 -6.88 7.92
C ALA A 100 18.49 -5.52 7.58
N ALA A 101 18.55 -4.57 8.52
CA ALA A 101 18.93 -3.16 8.27
C ALA A 101 18.10 -2.49 7.15
N ASP A 102 16.87 -2.93 6.97
CA ASP A 102 15.89 -2.42 5.99
C ASP A 102 14.63 -1.94 6.72
N ARG A 103 14.78 -0.84 7.44
CA ARG A 103 13.83 -0.35 8.44
C ARG A 103 12.51 0.10 7.86
N ALA A 104 11.44 -0.21 8.58
CA ALA A 104 10.12 0.37 8.42
C ALA A 104 9.69 1.07 9.71
N TRP A 105 8.72 1.99 9.62
CA TRP A 105 8.13 2.67 10.75
C TRP A 105 6.62 2.59 10.69
N GLN A 106 6.00 2.15 11.78
CA GLN A 106 4.54 2.02 11.84
C GLN A 106 3.87 3.39 11.89
N LEU A 107 2.90 3.59 11.02
CA LEU A 107 1.97 4.72 11.03
C LEU A 107 0.58 4.23 11.50
N PRO A 108 -0.24 5.12 12.10
CA PRO A 108 -1.53 4.72 12.63
C PRO A 108 -2.52 4.36 11.52
N LEU A 109 -3.44 3.44 11.83
CA LEU A 109 -4.57 3.05 10.97
C LEU A 109 -5.86 3.10 11.80
N PHE A 110 -6.18 4.29 12.36
CA PHE A 110 -7.36 4.47 13.21
C PHE A 110 -8.62 4.71 12.37
N ASP A 111 -9.76 4.28 12.88
CA ASP A 111 -11.05 4.38 12.18
C ASP A 111 -11.44 5.83 11.88
N GLU A 112 -11.02 6.80 12.69
CA GLU A 112 -11.29 8.23 12.49
C GLU A 112 -10.73 8.77 11.17
N TYR A 113 -9.68 8.14 10.61
CA TYR A 113 -9.16 8.53 9.30
C TYR A 113 -10.04 8.06 8.13
N GLN A 114 -10.94 7.08 8.36
CA GLN A 114 -11.83 6.57 7.32
C GLN A 114 -12.82 7.62 6.83
N GLU A 115 -13.26 8.53 7.70
CA GLU A 115 -14.19 9.61 7.34
C GLU A 115 -13.65 10.54 6.24
N GLN A 116 -12.31 10.65 6.12
CA GLN A 116 -11.70 11.45 5.06
C GLN A 116 -11.89 10.86 3.66
N LEU A 117 -12.31 9.61 3.57
CA LEU A 117 -12.58 8.91 2.30
C LEU A 117 -14.07 8.87 1.95
N ASP A 118 -14.92 9.53 2.70
CA ASP A 118 -16.36 9.54 2.43
C ASP A 118 -16.65 10.23 1.10
N SER A 119 -17.55 9.63 0.32
CA SER A 119 -18.04 10.17 -0.94
C SER A 119 -19.56 10.27 -0.90
N PRO A 120 -20.16 11.34 -1.39
CA PRO A 120 -21.61 11.43 -1.52
C PRO A 120 -22.16 10.64 -2.73
N PHE A 121 -21.29 10.10 -3.60
CA PHE A 121 -21.68 9.49 -4.86
C PHE A 121 -21.27 8.01 -4.99
N ALA A 122 -20.35 7.54 -4.15
CA ALA A 122 -19.83 6.19 -4.17
C ALA A 122 -19.63 5.69 -2.73
N ASP A 123 -19.27 4.40 -2.58
CA ASP A 123 -18.98 3.83 -1.26
C ASP A 123 -17.74 4.46 -0.61
N ILE A 124 -16.81 4.96 -1.44
CA ILE A 124 -15.53 5.52 -0.99
C ILE A 124 -14.94 6.43 -2.08
N ALA A 125 -14.21 7.47 -1.69
CA ALA A 125 -13.37 8.25 -2.58
C ALA A 125 -11.96 7.66 -2.68
N ASN A 126 -11.26 7.86 -3.82
CA ASN A 126 -9.90 7.33 -3.97
C ASN A 126 -8.84 8.12 -3.20
N ILE A 127 -9.13 9.33 -2.72
CA ILE A 127 -8.25 10.14 -1.88
C ILE A 127 -9.01 10.78 -0.71
N GLY A 128 -8.29 11.00 0.40
CA GLY A 128 -8.81 11.68 1.60
C GLY A 128 -8.38 13.15 1.73
N GLY A 129 -7.98 13.78 0.62
CA GLY A 129 -7.45 15.15 0.64
C GLY A 129 -5.96 15.22 1.05
N PRO A 130 -5.44 16.43 1.35
CA PRO A 130 -4.00 16.64 1.54
C PRO A 130 -3.46 16.19 2.90
N LYS A 131 -4.32 15.96 3.89
CA LYS A 131 -3.91 15.59 5.25
C LYS A 131 -3.72 14.09 5.38
N ALA A 132 -2.67 13.67 6.09
CA ALA A 132 -2.40 12.26 6.40
C ALA A 132 -2.39 11.33 5.17
N GLY A 133 -1.84 11.78 4.03
CA GLY A 133 -1.98 11.10 2.73
C GLY A 133 -1.57 9.64 2.72
N THR A 134 -0.49 9.26 3.43
CA THR A 134 -0.06 7.86 3.57
C THR A 134 -1.08 7.05 4.37
N ILE A 135 -1.62 7.63 5.44
CA ILE A 135 -2.59 6.97 6.31
C ILE A 135 -3.92 6.77 5.57
N THR A 136 -4.43 7.81 4.89
CA THR A 136 -5.68 7.70 4.12
C THR A 136 -5.55 6.75 2.94
N ALA A 137 -4.38 6.65 2.30
CA ALA A 137 -4.10 5.64 1.29
C ALA A 137 -4.20 4.21 1.86
N ALA A 138 -3.62 3.97 3.02
CA ALA A 138 -3.74 2.69 3.71
C ALA A 138 -5.16 2.43 4.22
N CYS A 139 -5.90 3.44 4.69
CA CYS A 139 -7.32 3.34 5.02
C CYS A 139 -8.15 2.89 3.80
N PHE A 140 -7.86 3.43 2.61
CA PHE A 140 -8.47 2.96 1.38
C PHE A 140 -8.20 1.47 1.16
N LEU A 141 -6.94 1.03 1.18
CA LEU A 141 -6.56 -0.37 0.98
C LEU A 141 -7.16 -1.30 2.04
N SER A 142 -7.26 -0.86 3.29
CA SER A 142 -7.81 -1.65 4.41
C SER A 142 -9.26 -2.08 4.20
N ARG A 143 -10.02 -1.35 3.37
CA ARG A 143 -11.39 -1.73 3.01
C ARG A 143 -11.47 -3.04 2.22
N PHE A 144 -10.36 -3.44 1.58
CA PHE A 144 -10.25 -4.63 0.73
C PHE A 144 -9.48 -5.79 1.37
N THR A 145 -9.14 -5.67 2.69
CA THR A 145 -8.27 -6.64 3.38
C THR A 145 -8.89 -7.25 4.63
N LYS A 146 -10.20 -7.17 4.77
CA LYS A 146 -10.92 -7.57 5.99
C LYS A 146 -10.88 -9.07 6.30
N LYS A 147 -10.52 -9.91 5.31
CA LYS A 147 -10.58 -11.38 5.43
C LYS A 147 -9.25 -12.03 5.83
N PHE A 148 -8.17 -11.26 5.92
CA PHE A 148 -6.85 -11.77 6.25
C PHE A 148 -6.01 -10.75 7.03
N ALA A 149 -4.96 -11.20 7.72
CA ALA A 149 -3.97 -10.32 8.28
C ALA A 149 -3.23 -9.59 7.15
N TRP A 150 -3.16 -8.27 7.23
CA TRP A 150 -2.61 -7.44 6.15
C TRP A 150 -1.65 -6.39 6.68
N ALA A 151 -0.62 -6.13 5.87
CA ALA A 151 0.29 -5.01 6.04
C ALA A 151 0.65 -4.39 4.69
N HIS A 152 0.74 -3.06 4.68
CA HIS A 152 1.20 -2.25 3.56
C HIS A 152 2.56 -1.64 3.86
N LEU A 153 3.49 -1.79 2.93
CA LEU A 153 4.78 -1.12 2.92
C LEU A 153 4.79 -0.01 1.87
N ASP A 154 4.68 1.24 2.31
CA ASP A 154 4.88 2.39 1.43
C ASP A 154 6.38 2.69 1.32
N ILE A 155 6.94 2.35 0.18
CA ILE A 155 8.36 2.46 -0.11
C ILE A 155 8.70 3.66 -1.01
N ALA A 156 7.80 4.62 -1.15
CA ALA A 156 8.00 5.78 -2.03
C ALA A 156 9.32 6.51 -1.76
N GLY A 157 9.74 6.63 -0.50
CA GLY A 157 10.99 7.28 -0.11
C GLY A 157 12.21 6.37 -0.19
N THR A 158 12.05 5.05 -0.17
CA THR A 158 13.15 4.11 0.03
C THR A 158 13.50 3.27 -1.21
N ALA A 159 12.59 3.17 -2.18
CA ALA A 159 12.77 2.35 -3.37
C ALA A 159 13.84 2.87 -4.33
N TRP A 160 14.17 4.15 -4.27
CA TRP A 160 14.98 4.83 -5.26
C TRP A 160 15.96 5.83 -4.64
N THR A 161 17.20 5.83 -5.13
CA THR A 161 18.18 6.88 -4.85
C THR A 161 18.19 7.89 -5.99
N SER A 162 17.76 9.13 -5.72
CA SER A 162 17.57 10.16 -6.75
C SER A 162 18.77 11.08 -6.93
N GLY A 163 19.73 11.12 -6.00
CA GLY A 163 20.83 12.05 -5.98
C GLY A 163 22.21 11.44 -6.23
N GLY A 164 23.17 12.26 -6.69
CA GLY A 164 24.56 11.91 -6.78
C GLY A 164 24.92 10.95 -7.92
N LYS A 165 26.06 10.25 -7.73
CA LYS A 165 26.61 9.32 -8.72
C LYS A 165 25.95 7.95 -8.70
N GLU A 166 25.18 7.63 -7.66
CA GLU A 166 24.59 6.32 -7.39
C GLU A 166 23.06 6.35 -7.56
N LYS A 167 22.60 6.92 -8.67
CA LYS A 167 21.16 6.86 -9.01
C LYS A 167 20.74 5.42 -9.32
N GLY A 168 19.61 5.00 -8.78
CA GLY A 168 19.06 3.69 -9.11
C GLY A 168 18.09 3.15 -8.06
N ALA A 169 17.54 1.99 -8.35
CA ALA A 169 16.73 1.24 -7.42
C ALA A 169 17.59 0.71 -6.27
N THR A 170 17.05 0.79 -5.05
CA THR A 170 17.74 0.32 -3.84
C THR A 170 17.58 -1.18 -3.60
N GLY A 171 16.58 -1.81 -4.21
CA GLY A 171 16.18 -3.19 -3.94
C GLY A 171 15.33 -3.35 -2.67
N ARG A 172 15.03 -2.25 -1.96
CA ARG A 172 14.15 -2.31 -0.78
C ARG A 172 12.70 -2.51 -1.21
N PRO A 173 11.89 -3.28 -0.48
CA PRO A 173 12.16 -3.88 0.83
C PRO A 173 12.53 -5.39 0.76
N VAL A 174 13.26 -5.84 -0.25
CA VAL A 174 13.64 -7.27 -0.41
C VAL A 174 14.34 -7.84 0.83
N PRO A 175 15.31 -7.13 1.47
CA PRO A 175 15.95 -7.64 2.69
C PRO A 175 14.96 -7.85 3.84
N LEU A 176 14.06 -6.88 4.09
CA LEU A 176 13.03 -6.97 5.12
C LEU A 176 12.12 -8.18 4.88
N LEU A 177 11.59 -8.32 3.65
CA LEU A 177 10.67 -9.41 3.31
C LEU A 177 11.34 -10.77 3.39
N THR A 178 12.60 -10.87 2.95
CA THR A 178 13.38 -12.11 3.04
C THR A 178 13.58 -12.51 4.49
N GLN A 179 13.96 -11.58 5.35
CA GLN A 179 14.13 -11.85 6.78
C GLN A 179 12.81 -12.30 7.43
N TYR A 180 11.71 -11.59 7.13
CA TYR A 180 10.38 -11.97 7.61
C TYR A 180 10.00 -13.42 7.22
N LEU A 181 10.32 -13.84 6.00
CA LEU A 181 10.06 -15.21 5.56
C LEU A 181 10.96 -16.23 6.24
N LEU A 182 12.25 -15.91 6.43
CA LEU A 182 13.19 -16.79 7.14
C LEU A 182 12.78 -17.01 8.60
N ASP A 183 12.32 -15.96 9.28
CA ASP A 183 11.86 -16.05 10.68
C ASP A 183 10.60 -16.92 10.85
N ARG A 184 9.92 -17.26 9.74
CA ARG A 184 8.74 -18.16 9.74
C ARG A 184 9.05 -19.60 9.39
N VAL A 185 10.26 -19.91 9.00
CA VAL A 185 10.68 -21.30 8.69
C VAL A 185 11.22 -22.00 9.94
N ASN A 186 11.64 -21.21 10.93
CA ASN A 186 12.15 -21.68 12.23
C ASN A 186 10.96 -21.74 13.25
#